data_bf60e1a59b3fc020e1033a1b54736a85
#
_entry.id   bf60e1a59b3fc020e1033a1b54736a85
#
_cell.length_a   1.000
_cell.length_b   1.000
_cell.length_c   1.000
_cell.angle_alpha   90.00
_cell.angle_beta   90.00
_cell.angle_gamma   90.00
#
_symmetry.space_group_name_H-M   'P 1'
#
loop_
_entity.id
_entity.type
_entity.pdbx_description
1 polymer ?
#
loop_
_entity_poly.entity_id
_entity_poly.type
_entity_poly.pdbx_seq_one_letter_code
_entity_poly.pdbx_strand_id
1 'polypeptide(L)'
;KLALTRGAKPGAAVGAMLACVLAPTMLLSAGCWAQCDAMFAALALWGLALLLKDHPVWGCILWGLAAATKLQAGFLFPLLLVFFMKGRVSIRHLLAGLAAFVLAQAAFLLDGQGLTAVFGRYAQQIEAISYEGAGLADHAPGVYSLMTVASVREFSGMGMYLAFASALLVAFALIHARREPDADTLLLAALLLAAGLPLILPQMNARCLYLAGMLAFACVNGTRRLAIAIVLELISLCSYMEAIFSFTVIPMNVLSLLAIACAAALALELMGKLGIKGAQIGESDA
;
A
#
# COMPACT_ATOMS: atom_id res chain seq x y z
N LYS A 1 7.62 4.55 15.47
CA LYS A 1 6.93 3.49 16.27
C LYS A 1 7.01 2.14 15.57
N LEU A 2 6.63 2.01 14.27
CA LEU A 2 6.67 0.73 13.53
C LEU A 2 8.03 0.04 13.58
N ALA A 3 9.12 0.77 13.31
CA ALA A 3 10.47 0.20 13.39
C ALA A 3 10.78 -0.34 14.81
N LEU A 4 10.36 0.36 15.86
CA LEU A 4 10.53 -0.11 17.24
C LEU A 4 9.67 -1.34 17.55
N THR A 5 8.47 -1.46 16.98
CA THR A 5 7.59 -2.61 17.22
C THR A 5 8.20 -3.93 16.72
N ARG A 6 9.00 -3.87 15.64
CA ARG A 6 9.76 -5.02 15.15
C ARG A 6 11.13 -5.25 15.84
N GLY A 7 11.44 -4.46 16.87
CA GLY A 7 12.68 -4.60 17.63
C GLY A 7 13.89 -3.83 17.07
N ALA A 8 13.68 -2.84 16.19
CA ALA A 8 14.78 -2.00 15.72
C ALA A 8 15.37 -1.15 16.85
N LYS A 9 16.69 -0.92 16.80
CA LYS A 9 17.36 -0.02 17.74
C LYS A 9 16.80 1.41 17.64
N PRO A 10 16.75 2.20 18.73
CA PRO A 10 16.22 3.55 18.72
C PRO A 10 16.83 4.45 17.63
N GLY A 11 18.14 4.39 17.43
CA GLY A 11 18.82 5.16 16.37
C GLY A 11 18.35 4.81 14.95
N ALA A 12 18.11 3.52 14.66
CA ALA A 12 17.56 3.09 13.38
C ALA A 12 16.11 3.55 13.20
N ALA A 13 15.32 3.58 14.28
CA ALA A 13 13.95 4.08 14.24
C ALA A 13 13.88 5.60 13.98
N VAL A 14 14.83 6.37 14.57
CA VAL A 14 14.99 7.80 14.26
C VAL A 14 15.44 7.99 12.82
N GLY A 15 16.41 7.20 12.33
CA GLY A 15 16.85 7.23 10.94
C GLY A 15 15.72 6.97 9.97
N ALA A 16 14.87 5.96 10.22
CA ALA A 16 13.69 5.66 9.43
C ALA A 16 12.66 6.82 9.43
N MET A 17 12.46 7.46 10.60
CA MET A 17 11.59 8.62 10.71
C MET A 17 12.11 9.80 9.88
N LEU A 18 13.40 10.11 10.01
CA LEU A 18 14.03 11.18 9.24
C LEU A 18 13.99 10.89 7.73
N ALA A 19 14.26 9.64 7.32
CA ALA A 19 14.14 9.23 5.93
C ALA A 19 12.72 9.44 5.39
N CYS A 20 11.67 9.10 6.17
CA CYS A 20 10.29 9.35 5.76
C CYS A 20 10.00 10.85 5.62
N VAL A 21 10.40 11.68 6.61
CA VAL A 21 10.06 13.12 6.62
C VAL A 21 10.83 13.89 5.55
N LEU A 22 12.09 13.50 5.29
CA LEU A 22 12.98 14.14 4.32
C LEU A 22 12.94 13.49 2.94
N ALA A 23 12.12 12.47 2.75
CA ALA A 23 11.95 11.83 1.44
C ALA A 23 11.52 12.87 0.40
N PRO A 24 12.19 12.92 -0.78
CA PRO A 24 11.85 13.89 -1.82
C PRO A 24 10.39 13.82 -2.24
N THR A 25 9.80 12.63 -2.31
CA THR A 25 8.38 12.44 -2.65
C THR A 25 7.45 13.01 -1.60
N MET A 26 7.82 12.93 -0.30
CA MET A 26 7.08 13.56 0.79
C MET A 26 7.04 15.07 0.61
N LEU A 27 8.20 15.69 0.38
CA LEU A 27 8.35 17.13 0.21
C LEU A 27 7.62 17.63 -1.05
N LEU A 28 7.72 16.91 -2.16
CA LEU A 28 7.04 17.25 -3.40
C LEU A 28 5.51 17.08 -3.29
N SER A 29 5.03 16.00 -2.68
CA SER A 29 3.60 15.77 -2.49
C SER A 29 2.94 16.86 -1.65
N ALA A 30 3.56 17.23 -0.53
CA ALA A 30 3.01 18.23 0.38
C ALA A 30 3.27 19.67 -0.10
N GLY A 31 4.50 19.97 -0.56
CA GLY A 31 4.94 21.33 -0.87
C GLY A 31 4.57 21.79 -2.28
N CYS A 32 4.75 20.94 -3.29
CA CYS A 32 4.51 21.33 -4.69
C CYS A 32 3.11 20.91 -5.18
N TRP A 33 2.64 19.74 -4.75
CA TRP A 33 1.35 19.19 -5.21
C TRP A 33 0.18 19.47 -4.27
N ALA A 34 0.46 20.00 -3.07
CA ALA A 34 -0.53 20.31 -2.02
C ALA A 34 -1.50 19.13 -1.73
N GLN A 35 -0.97 17.91 -1.67
CA GLN A 35 -1.77 16.69 -1.51
C GLN A 35 -1.82 16.25 -0.05
N CYS A 36 -2.93 15.59 0.31
CA CYS A 36 -3.13 15.02 1.65
C CYS A 36 -2.51 13.64 1.85
N ASP A 37 -1.57 13.21 0.99
CA ASP A 37 -0.99 11.88 1.03
C ASP A 37 -0.29 11.58 2.35
N ALA A 38 0.37 12.55 2.94
CA ALA A 38 0.99 12.43 4.26
C ALA A 38 -0.04 12.12 5.35
N MET A 39 -1.25 12.70 5.27
CA MET A 39 -2.27 12.52 6.30
C MET A 39 -2.82 11.10 6.30
N PHE A 40 -3.26 10.57 5.14
CA PHE A 40 -3.76 9.20 5.10
C PHE A 40 -2.68 8.18 5.45
N ALA A 41 -1.44 8.39 4.96
CA ALA A 41 -0.33 7.49 5.25
C ALA A 41 0.02 7.49 6.75
N ALA A 42 0.07 8.66 7.39
CA ALA A 42 0.32 8.76 8.83
C ALA A 42 -0.75 8.02 9.65
N LEU A 43 -2.04 8.21 9.31
CA LEU A 43 -3.16 7.50 9.96
C LEU A 43 -3.06 5.98 9.74
N ALA A 44 -2.78 5.55 8.51
CA ALA A 44 -2.65 4.13 8.16
C ALA A 44 -1.47 3.47 8.88
N LEU A 45 -0.30 4.11 8.89
CA LEU A 45 0.90 3.60 9.55
C LEU A 45 0.77 3.60 11.07
N TRP A 46 0.13 4.61 11.64
CA TRP A 46 -0.11 4.64 13.09
C TRP A 46 -1.14 3.59 13.49
N GLY A 47 -2.21 3.43 12.70
CA GLY A 47 -3.20 2.37 12.90
C GLY A 47 -2.56 0.98 12.86
N LEU A 48 -1.68 0.72 11.88
CA LEU A 48 -0.90 -0.52 11.82
C LEU A 48 -0.03 -0.73 13.06
N ALA A 49 0.66 0.32 13.53
CA ALA A 49 1.47 0.25 14.73
C ALA A 49 0.66 -0.10 15.99
N LEU A 50 -0.57 0.38 16.09
CA LEU A 50 -1.48 0.08 17.20
C LEU A 50 -2.02 -1.35 17.10
N LEU A 51 -2.39 -1.82 15.91
CA LEU A 51 -2.80 -3.21 15.69
C LEU A 51 -1.69 -4.19 16.04
N LEU A 52 -0.44 -3.87 15.69
CA LEU A 52 0.72 -4.68 16.05
C LEU A 52 1.01 -4.70 17.55
N LYS A 53 0.55 -3.70 18.30
CA LYS A 53 0.70 -3.56 19.75
C LYS A 53 -0.55 -3.99 20.54
N ASP A 54 -1.45 -4.73 19.91
CA ASP A 54 -2.68 -5.22 20.50
C ASP A 54 -3.61 -4.11 21.06
N HIS A 55 -3.65 -2.97 20.34
CA HIS A 55 -4.62 -1.91 20.56
C HIS A 55 -5.65 -1.85 19.41
N PRO A 56 -6.52 -2.86 19.25
CA PRO A 56 -7.33 -3.03 18.05
C PRO A 56 -8.38 -1.94 17.85
N VAL A 57 -8.97 -1.39 18.91
CA VAL A 57 -9.98 -0.32 18.81
C VAL A 57 -9.38 0.90 18.11
N TRP A 58 -8.28 1.43 18.63
CA TRP A 58 -7.64 2.61 18.08
C TRP A 58 -7.02 2.35 16.72
N GLY A 59 -6.48 1.15 16.51
CA GLY A 59 -5.96 0.73 15.20
C GLY A 59 -7.03 0.75 14.12
N CYS A 60 -8.21 0.18 14.37
CA CYS A 60 -9.34 0.18 13.45
C CYS A 60 -9.90 1.59 13.24
N ILE A 61 -10.02 2.41 14.30
CA ILE A 61 -10.45 3.81 14.18
C ILE A 61 -9.53 4.59 13.25
N LEU A 62 -8.21 4.51 13.44
CA LEU A 62 -7.25 5.22 12.58
C LEU A 62 -7.30 4.70 11.13
N TRP A 63 -7.54 3.41 10.90
CA TRP A 63 -7.71 2.90 9.54
C TRP A 63 -9.03 3.33 8.90
N GLY A 64 -10.10 3.47 9.68
CA GLY A 64 -11.35 4.08 9.23
C GLY A 64 -11.15 5.55 8.80
N LEU A 65 -10.44 6.33 9.62
CA LEU A 65 -10.09 7.72 9.29
C LEU A 65 -9.15 7.81 8.07
N ALA A 66 -8.17 6.91 7.95
CA ALA A 66 -7.29 6.85 6.78
C ALA A 66 -8.08 6.59 5.49
N ALA A 67 -9.04 5.65 5.52
CA ALA A 67 -9.91 5.35 4.40
C ALA A 67 -10.84 6.51 4.04
N ALA A 68 -11.29 7.26 5.05
CA ALA A 68 -12.09 8.47 4.82
C ALA A 68 -11.32 9.58 4.12
N THR A 69 -9.99 9.64 4.33
CA THR A 69 -9.13 10.62 3.63
C THR A 69 -8.75 10.15 2.23
N LYS A 70 -8.46 8.85 2.03
CA LYS A 70 -8.04 8.32 0.74
C LYS A 70 -8.28 6.81 0.63
N LEU A 71 -8.89 6.36 -0.48
CA LEU A 71 -9.15 4.94 -0.73
C LEU A 71 -7.89 4.06 -0.77
N GLN A 72 -6.74 4.63 -1.08
CA GLN A 72 -5.45 3.93 -1.09
C GLN A 72 -5.07 3.33 0.29
N ALA A 73 -5.65 3.82 1.39
CA ALA A 73 -5.53 3.17 2.69
C ALA A 73 -6.04 1.72 2.68
N GLY A 74 -6.97 1.42 1.76
CA GLY A 74 -7.53 0.08 1.53
C GLY A 74 -6.50 -0.98 1.10
N PHE A 75 -5.32 -0.59 0.61
CA PHE A 75 -4.25 -1.55 0.29
C PHE A 75 -3.82 -2.37 1.52
N LEU A 76 -3.99 -1.84 2.73
CA LEU A 76 -3.67 -2.54 3.97
C LEU A 76 -4.85 -3.35 4.55
N PHE A 77 -6.08 -3.20 4.03
CA PHE A 77 -7.25 -3.88 4.57
C PHE A 77 -7.18 -5.41 4.55
N PRO A 78 -6.48 -6.10 3.62
CA PRO A 78 -6.27 -7.53 3.72
C PRO A 78 -5.65 -7.96 5.07
N LEU A 79 -4.86 -7.10 5.72
CA LEU A 79 -4.32 -7.37 7.06
C LEU A 79 -5.39 -7.32 8.15
N LEU A 80 -6.50 -6.54 7.99
CA LEU A 80 -7.63 -6.62 8.92
C LEU A 80 -8.25 -8.02 8.94
N LEU A 81 -8.37 -8.63 7.75
CA LEU A 81 -8.83 -10.01 7.67
C LEU A 81 -7.89 -10.96 8.42
N VAL A 82 -6.57 -10.78 8.27
CA VAL A 82 -5.58 -11.56 9.01
C VAL A 82 -5.73 -11.37 10.51
N PHE A 83 -5.79 -10.13 11.01
CA PHE A 83 -5.97 -9.84 12.43
C PHE A 83 -7.30 -10.37 12.97
N PHE A 84 -8.37 -10.31 12.17
CA PHE A 84 -9.69 -10.85 12.54
C PHE A 84 -9.66 -12.37 12.64
N MET A 85 -9.13 -13.07 11.65
CA MET A 85 -9.03 -14.53 11.62
C MET A 85 -8.09 -15.08 12.71
N LYS A 86 -7.08 -14.30 13.11
CA LYS A 86 -6.18 -14.59 14.23
C LYS A 86 -6.76 -14.20 15.60
N GLY A 87 -7.98 -13.69 15.66
CA GLY A 87 -8.66 -13.31 16.91
C GLY A 87 -8.12 -12.04 17.59
N ARG A 88 -7.19 -11.31 16.95
CA ARG A 88 -6.64 -10.05 17.49
C ARG A 88 -7.58 -8.86 17.29
N VAL A 89 -8.46 -8.93 16.30
CA VAL A 89 -9.49 -7.94 15.98
C VAL A 89 -10.85 -8.64 16.03
N SER A 90 -11.84 -8.04 16.66
CA SER A 90 -13.23 -8.52 16.69
C SER A 90 -14.12 -7.65 15.80
N ILE A 91 -15.34 -8.14 15.54
CA ILE A 91 -16.35 -7.38 14.78
C ILE A 91 -16.64 -6.00 15.40
N ARG A 92 -16.60 -5.87 16.74
CA ARG A 92 -16.79 -4.59 17.43
C ARG A 92 -15.72 -3.57 17.08
N HIS A 93 -14.47 -4.01 16.92
CA HIS A 93 -13.35 -3.16 16.53
C HIS A 93 -13.49 -2.72 15.06
N LEU A 94 -13.95 -3.61 14.18
CA LEU A 94 -14.25 -3.28 12.78
C LEU A 94 -15.39 -2.26 12.70
N LEU A 95 -16.43 -2.43 13.50
CA LEU A 95 -17.54 -1.47 13.59
C LEU A 95 -17.08 -0.10 14.11
N ALA A 96 -16.13 -0.04 15.06
CA ALA A 96 -15.55 1.22 15.51
C ALA A 96 -14.78 1.92 14.37
N GLY A 97 -14.04 1.19 13.55
CA GLY A 97 -13.39 1.72 12.36
C GLY A 97 -14.39 2.24 11.32
N LEU A 98 -15.46 1.47 11.07
CA LEU A 98 -16.54 1.90 10.17
C LEU A 98 -17.25 3.16 10.69
N ALA A 99 -17.53 3.22 11.99
CA ALA A 99 -18.12 4.40 12.63
C ALA A 99 -17.21 5.63 12.47
N ALA A 100 -15.90 5.47 12.67
CA ALA A 100 -14.92 6.54 12.46
C ALA A 100 -14.90 7.03 11.00
N PHE A 101 -14.96 6.09 10.02
CA PHE A 101 -15.09 6.41 8.61
C PHE A 101 -16.35 7.24 8.33
N VAL A 102 -17.52 6.79 8.82
CA VAL A 102 -18.80 7.48 8.60
C VAL A 102 -18.81 8.85 9.30
N LEU A 103 -18.32 8.93 10.54
CA LEU A 103 -18.25 10.20 11.29
C LEU A 103 -17.32 11.21 10.63
N ALA A 104 -16.25 10.78 9.99
CA ALA A 104 -15.37 11.68 9.24
C ALA A 104 -16.09 12.31 8.03
N GLN A 105 -17.15 11.69 7.52
CA GLN A 105 -17.99 12.25 6.45
C GLN A 105 -19.05 13.24 6.97
N ALA A 106 -19.21 13.36 8.30
CA ALA A 106 -20.26 14.21 8.87
C ALA A 106 -20.12 15.69 8.48
N ALA A 107 -18.89 16.17 8.26
CA ALA A 107 -18.65 17.53 7.76
C ALA A 107 -19.37 17.83 6.44
N PHE A 108 -19.42 16.87 5.52
CA PHE A 108 -20.13 17.02 4.25
C PHE A 108 -21.66 17.00 4.42
N LEU A 109 -22.14 16.27 5.44
CA LEU A 109 -23.58 16.26 5.77
C LEU A 109 -24.00 17.60 6.38
N LEU A 110 -23.15 18.24 7.16
CA LEU A 110 -23.40 19.59 7.71
C LEU A 110 -23.42 20.67 6.63
N ASP A 111 -22.71 20.45 5.51
CA ASP A 111 -22.72 21.31 4.32
C ASP A 111 -23.95 21.05 3.40
N GLY A 112 -24.95 20.33 3.89
CA GLY A 112 -26.20 20.05 3.17
C GLY A 112 -26.10 18.97 2.09
N GLN A 113 -24.98 18.26 2.00
CA GLN A 113 -24.83 17.15 1.05
C GLN A 113 -25.47 15.88 1.61
N GLY A 114 -26.33 15.24 0.84
CA GLY A 114 -26.93 13.96 1.24
C GLY A 114 -25.90 12.83 1.32
N LEU A 115 -26.18 11.82 2.15
CA LEU A 115 -25.35 10.60 2.26
C LEU A 115 -25.05 9.97 0.91
N THR A 116 -26.02 9.95 0.01
CA THR A 116 -25.87 9.41 -1.35
C THR A 116 -24.83 10.18 -2.17
N ALA A 117 -24.72 11.51 -2.00
CA ALA A 117 -23.71 12.31 -2.68
C ALA A 117 -22.30 12.03 -2.12
N VAL A 118 -22.17 11.84 -0.82
CA VAL A 118 -20.88 11.51 -0.17
C VAL A 118 -20.38 10.15 -0.62
N PHE A 119 -21.21 9.12 -0.55
CA PHE A 119 -20.82 7.77 -0.96
C PHE A 119 -20.76 7.64 -2.49
N GLY A 120 -21.56 8.40 -3.23
CA GLY A 120 -21.48 8.48 -4.68
C GLY A 120 -20.12 8.94 -5.21
N ARG A 121 -19.38 9.78 -4.46
CA ARG A 121 -18.00 10.16 -4.82
C ARG A 121 -17.03 8.99 -4.84
N TYR A 122 -17.16 8.06 -3.88
CA TYR A 122 -16.35 6.84 -3.86
C TYR A 122 -16.73 5.92 -5.03
N ALA A 123 -18.03 5.78 -5.31
CA ALA A 123 -18.49 5.03 -6.47
C ALA A 123 -17.99 5.66 -7.78
N GLN A 124 -18.05 6.97 -7.92
CA GLN A 124 -17.52 7.69 -9.08
C GLN A 124 -16.01 7.53 -9.23
N GLN A 125 -15.23 7.47 -8.13
CA GLN A 125 -13.82 7.18 -8.21
C GLN A 125 -13.54 5.76 -8.73
N ILE A 126 -14.40 4.81 -8.37
CA ILE A 126 -14.31 3.43 -8.87
C ILE A 126 -14.80 3.35 -10.32
N GLU A 127 -15.85 4.07 -10.68
CA GLU A 127 -16.38 4.13 -12.05
C GLU A 127 -15.45 4.88 -13.01
N ALA A 128 -14.76 5.92 -12.55
CA ALA A 128 -13.74 6.62 -13.32
C ALA A 128 -12.61 5.70 -13.78
N ILE A 129 -12.37 4.61 -13.04
CA ILE A 129 -11.46 3.52 -13.41
C ILE A 129 -11.92 2.80 -14.71
N SER A 130 -13.16 2.97 -15.13
CA SER A 130 -13.73 2.29 -16.30
C SER A 130 -13.96 3.22 -17.50
N TYR A 131 -13.55 4.49 -17.44
CA TYR A 131 -13.86 5.47 -18.48
C TYR A 131 -12.92 5.36 -19.68
N GLU A 132 -13.49 5.28 -20.89
CA GLU A 132 -12.78 5.04 -22.16
C GLU A 132 -11.78 6.14 -22.59
N GLY A 133 -11.72 7.26 -21.89
CA GLY A 133 -10.83 8.38 -22.22
C GLY A 133 -9.56 8.47 -21.38
N ALA A 134 -9.45 7.72 -20.29
CA ALA A 134 -8.30 7.73 -19.42
C ALA A 134 -7.37 6.56 -19.78
N GLY A 135 -6.06 6.81 -19.85
CA GLY A 135 -5.07 5.73 -20.02
C GLY A 135 -5.13 4.72 -18.87
N LEU A 136 -4.65 3.51 -19.09
CA LEU A 136 -4.57 2.46 -18.05
C LEU A 136 -3.56 2.79 -16.94
N ALA A 137 -2.65 3.72 -17.16
CA ALA A 137 -1.70 4.25 -16.18
C ALA A 137 -1.58 5.77 -16.35
N ASP A 138 -1.70 6.50 -15.24
CA ASP A 138 -1.51 7.95 -15.19
C ASP A 138 -0.16 8.26 -14.52
N HIS A 139 0.91 8.20 -15.32
CA HIS A 139 2.31 8.37 -14.86
C HIS A 139 2.68 7.45 -13.69
N ALA A 140 2.01 6.30 -13.57
CA ALA A 140 2.24 5.30 -12.53
C ALA A 140 3.03 4.11 -13.06
N PRO A 141 4.04 3.62 -12.34
CA PRO A 141 4.69 2.37 -12.66
C PRO A 141 3.72 1.21 -12.40
N GLY A 142 3.65 0.25 -13.32
CA GLY A 142 2.79 -0.91 -13.20
C GLY A 142 2.76 -1.75 -14.45
N VAL A 143 2.00 -2.84 -14.45
CA VAL A 143 1.90 -3.77 -15.59
C VAL A 143 1.34 -3.09 -16.84
N TYR A 144 0.50 -2.08 -16.66
CA TYR A 144 -0.15 -1.37 -17.78
C TYR A 144 0.80 -0.44 -18.54
N SER A 145 1.85 0.07 -17.89
CA SER A 145 2.89 0.87 -18.55
C SER A 145 3.79 0.03 -19.47
N LEU A 146 3.69 -1.30 -19.38
CA LEU A 146 4.40 -2.24 -20.26
C LEU A 146 3.56 -2.64 -21.48
N MET A 147 2.29 -2.25 -21.51
CA MET A 147 1.36 -2.60 -22.60
C MET A 147 1.27 -1.46 -23.60
N THR A 148 1.33 -1.79 -24.88
CA THR A 148 1.28 -0.80 -25.98
C THR A 148 -0.13 -0.45 -26.43
N VAL A 149 -1.10 -1.36 -26.20
CA VAL A 149 -2.53 -1.13 -26.53
C VAL A 149 -3.36 -1.94 -25.56
N ALA A 150 -4.39 -1.33 -25.01
CA ALA A 150 -5.41 -2.09 -24.31
C ALA A 150 -6.74 -1.36 -24.37
N SER A 151 -7.79 -2.09 -24.63
CA SER A 151 -9.14 -1.68 -24.30
C SER A 151 -9.20 -1.49 -22.78
N VAL A 152 -9.23 -0.23 -22.36
CA VAL A 152 -9.24 0.17 -20.93
C VAL A 152 -10.32 -0.59 -20.17
N ARG A 153 -11.47 -0.78 -20.82
CA ARG A 153 -12.64 -1.42 -20.21
C ARG A 153 -12.43 -2.92 -19.91
N GLU A 154 -11.80 -3.66 -20.81
CA GLU A 154 -11.58 -5.09 -20.63
C GLU A 154 -10.50 -5.38 -19.58
N PHE A 155 -9.39 -4.64 -19.63
CA PHE A 155 -8.27 -4.83 -18.73
C PHE A 155 -8.50 -4.23 -17.34
N SER A 156 -9.34 -3.20 -17.18
CA SER A 156 -9.63 -2.64 -15.85
C SER A 156 -10.34 -3.63 -14.95
N GLY A 157 -11.35 -4.36 -15.47
CA GLY A 157 -12.01 -5.41 -14.71
C GLY A 157 -11.06 -6.53 -14.30
N MET A 158 -10.27 -7.04 -15.25
CA MET A 158 -9.28 -8.10 -14.97
C MET A 158 -8.25 -7.67 -13.92
N GLY A 159 -7.74 -6.44 -14.02
CA GLY A 159 -6.76 -5.92 -13.07
C GLY A 159 -7.32 -5.80 -11.66
N MET A 160 -8.57 -5.37 -11.51
CA MET A 160 -9.24 -5.31 -10.21
C MET A 160 -9.39 -6.71 -9.59
N TYR A 161 -9.85 -7.70 -10.37
CA TYR A 161 -9.97 -9.08 -9.88
C TYR A 161 -8.60 -9.66 -9.51
N LEU A 162 -7.57 -9.41 -10.31
CA LEU A 162 -6.21 -9.91 -10.06
C LEU A 162 -5.63 -9.26 -8.79
N ALA A 163 -5.81 -7.95 -8.60
CA ALA A 163 -5.38 -7.26 -7.39
C ALA A 163 -6.09 -7.79 -6.14
N PHE A 164 -7.41 -8.00 -6.23
CA PHE A 164 -8.18 -8.59 -5.13
C PHE A 164 -7.73 -10.02 -4.82
N ALA A 165 -7.55 -10.86 -5.83
CA ALA A 165 -7.05 -12.22 -5.66
C ALA A 165 -5.64 -12.23 -5.04
N SER A 166 -4.75 -11.32 -5.47
CA SER A 166 -3.40 -11.19 -4.92
C SER A 166 -3.44 -10.76 -3.46
N ALA A 167 -4.31 -9.83 -3.10
CA ALA A 167 -4.52 -9.39 -1.73
C ALA A 167 -5.03 -10.51 -0.83
N LEU A 168 -6.01 -11.30 -1.31
CA LEU A 168 -6.52 -12.47 -0.61
C LEU A 168 -5.46 -13.56 -0.48
N LEU A 169 -4.62 -13.77 -1.49
CA LEU A 169 -3.53 -14.74 -1.44
C LEU A 169 -2.52 -14.40 -0.34
N VAL A 170 -2.14 -13.14 -0.21
CA VAL A 170 -1.27 -12.68 0.87
C VAL A 170 -1.93 -12.88 2.23
N ALA A 171 -3.21 -12.53 2.38
CA ALA A 171 -3.95 -12.74 3.61
C ALA A 171 -4.07 -14.24 3.95
N PHE A 172 -4.40 -15.08 2.97
CA PHE A 172 -4.49 -16.52 3.12
C PHE A 172 -3.16 -17.13 3.58
N ALA A 173 -2.05 -16.75 2.95
CA ALA A 173 -0.72 -17.23 3.32
C ALA A 173 -0.38 -16.88 4.78
N LEU A 174 -0.73 -15.66 5.24
CA LEU A 174 -0.52 -15.24 6.63
C LEU A 174 -1.42 -15.96 7.63
N ILE A 175 -2.69 -16.19 7.27
CA ILE A 175 -3.66 -16.89 8.13
C ILE A 175 -3.23 -18.34 8.34
N HIS A 176 -2.79 -19.02 7.27
CA HIS A 176 -2.42 -20.44 7.30
C HIS A 176 -0.93 -20.66 7.56
N ALA A 177 -0.18 -19.63 7.92
CA ALA A 177 1.21 -19.75 8.29
C ALA A 177 1.38 -20.73 9.46
N ARG A 178 2.33 -21.66 9.35
CA ARG A 178 2.62 -22.67 10.37
C ARG A 178 3.04 -22.07 11.72
N ARG A 179 3.66 -20.89 11.69
CA ARG A 179 4.04 -20.12 12.88
C ARG A 179 3.27 -18.81 12.88
N GLU A 180 2.93 -18.30 14.05
CA GLU A 180 2.33 -16.97 14.18
C GLU A 180 3.26 -15.92 13.54
N PRO A 181 2.73 -15.12 12.56
CA PRO A 181 3.50 -14.07 11.93
C PRO A 181 3.94 -13.02 12.96
N ASP A 182 5.23 -12.83 13.09
CA ASP A 182 5.79 -11.77 13.92
C ASP A 182 5.54 -10.37 13.34
N ALA A 183 5.87 -9.34 14.10
CA ALA A 183 5.65 -7.95 13.66
C ALA A 183 6.42 -7.61 12.38
N ASP A 184 7.62 -8.19 12.18
CA ASP A 184 8.41 -7.96 10.97
C ASP A 184 7.79 -8.62 9.74
N THR A 185 7.21 -9.82 9.90
CA THR A 185 6.48 -10.52 8.83
C THR A 185 5.20 -9.76 8.43
N LEU A 186 4.45 -9.25 9.41
CA LEU A 186 3.24 -8.45 9.15
C LEU A 186 3.58 -7.10 8.49
N LEU A 187 4.66 -6.45 8.88
CA LEU A 187 5.15 -5.23 8.24
C LEU A 187 5.64 -5.49 6.82
N LEU A 188 6.33 -6.61 6.59
CA LEU A 188 6.75 -7.02 5.25
C LEU A 188 5.55 -7.30 4.35
N ALA A 189 4.50 -7.93 4.86
CA ALA A 189 3.26 -8.14 4.14
C ALA A 189 2.53 -6.82 3.85
N ALA A 190 2.51 -5.89 4.81
CA ALA A 190 1.97 -4.54 4.59
C ALA A 190 2.71 -3.82 3.46
N LEU A 191 4.05 -3.89 3.45
CA LEU A 191 4.87 -3.30 2.40
C LEU A 191 4.62 -3.97 1.04
N LEU A 192 4.52 -5.30 0.99
CA LEU A 192 4.19 -6.03 -0.23
C LEU A 192 2.82 -5.63 -0.78
N LEU A 193 1.81 -5.51 0.07
CA LEU A 193 0.47 -5.07 -0.35
C LEU A 193 0.49 -3.62 -0.85
N ALA A 194 1.16 -2.71 -0.13
CA ALA A 194 1.24 -1.30 -0.50
C ALA A 194 2.07 -1.06 -1.78
N ALA A 195 3.09 -1.88 -2.05
CA ALA A 195 3.91 -1.78 -3.25
C ALA A 195 3.33 -2.59 -4.43
N GLY A 196 2.79 -3.79 -4.16
CA GLY A 196 2.37 -4.73 -5.21
C GLY A 196 0.98 -4.45 -5.78
N LEU A 197 -0.01 -4.09 -4.94
CA LEU A 197 -1.37 -3.86 -5.43
C LEU A 197 -1.46 -2.72 -6.45
N PRO A 198 -0.80 -1.56 -6.24
CA PRO A 198 -0.81 -0.49 -7.23
C PRO A 198 -0.23 -0.87 -8.59
N LEU A 199 0.69 -1.84 -8.64
CA LEU A 199 1.29 -2.29 -9.90
C LEU A 199 0.31 -3.07 -10.78
N ILE A 200 -0.72 -3.66 -10.17
CA ILE A 200 -1.72 -4.51 -10.82
C ILE A 200 -3.03 -3.75 -11.04
N LEU A 201 -3.34 -2.80 -10.15
CA LEU A 201 -4.56 -1.99 -10.25
C LEU A 201 -4.49 -1.05 -11.45
N PRO A 202 -5.55 -0.99 -12.28
CA PRO A 202 -5.63 -0.05 -13.39
C PRO A 202 -5.77 1.39 -12.89
N GLN A 203 -5.43 2.33 -13.76
CA GLN A 203 -5.58 3.78 -13.55
C GLN A 203 -4.95 4.33 -12.26
N MET A 204 -3.87 3.70 -11.82
CA MET A 204 -3.06 4.26 -10.76
C MET A 204 -2.34 5.51 -11.26
N ASN A 205 -2.22 6.49 -10.38
CA ASN A 205 -1.49 7.73 -10.63
C ASN A 205 -0.08 7.67 -10.03
N ALA A 206 0.77 8.65 -10.39
CA ALA A 206 2.17 8.73 -9.95
C ALA A 206 2.39 8.60 -8.44
N ARG A 207 1.36 8.87 -7.62
CA ARG A 207 1.41 8.83 -6.15
C ARG A 207 1.06 7.46 -5.55
N CYS A 208 0.79 6.46 -6.38
CA CYS A 208 0.31 5.16 -5.92
C CYS A 208 1.28 4.43 -4.97
N LEU A 209 2.58 4.66 -5.13
CA LEU A 209 3.63 4.07 -4.28
C LEU A 209 3.97 4.89 -3.04
N TYR A 210 3.31 6.02 -2.76
CA TYR A 210 3.60 6.88 -1.62
C TYR A 210 3.59 6.13 -0.28
N LEU A 211 2.52 5.34 -0.03
CA LEU A 211 2.41 4.53 1.18
C LEU A 211 3.50 3.45 1.26
N ALA A 212 3.87 2.86 0.12
CA ALA A 212 4.93 1.86 0.04
C ALA A 212 6.29 2.46 0.40
N GLY A 213 6.61 3.66 -0.10
CA GLY A 213 7.85 4.38 0.24
C GLY A 213 7.97 4.62 1.74
N MET A 214 6.89 5.11 2.39
CA MET A 214 6.88 5.33 3.84
C MET A 214 7.05 4.03 4.63
N LEU A 215 6.36 2.96 4.23
CA LEU A 215 6.49 1.64 4.86
C LEU A 215 7.88 1.05 4.64
N ALA A 216 8.46 1.23 3.46
CA ALA A 216 9.76 0.66 3.13
C ALA A 216 10.84 1.14 4.10
N PHE A 217 10.90 2.43 4.42
CA PHE A 217 11.85 2.95 5.42
C PHE A 217 11.58 2.39 6.82
N ALA A 218 10.32 2.21 7.20
CA ALA A 218 9.97 1.59 8.48
C ALA A 218 10.34 0.09 8.55
N CYS A 219 10.41 -0.57 7.39
CA CYS A 219 10.73 -1.99 7.25
C CYS A 219 12.22 -2.29 7.08
N VAL A 220 13.10 -1.28 6.99
CA VAL A 220 14.54 -1.48 6.78
C VAL A 220 15.14 -2.39 7.87
N ASN A 221 15.62 -3.54 7.46
CA ASN A 221 16.30 -4.53 8.27
C ASN A 221 17.42 -5.18 7.44
N GLY A 222 18.54 -4.47 7.35
CA GLY A 222 19.66 -4.88 6.51
C GLY A 222 19.70 -4.19 5.14
N THR A 223 20.78 -4.45 4.42
CA THR A 223 21.12 -3.76 3.17
C THR A 223 20.12 -4.01 2.05
N ARG A 224 19.57 -5.23 1.95
CA ARG A 224 18.57 -5.59 0.92
C ARG A 224 17.30 -4.75 1.04
N ARG A 225 16.71 -4.65 2.23
CA ARG A 225 15.48 -3.86 2.44
C ARG A 225 15.76 -2.36 2.31
N LEU A 226 16.96 -1.91 2.70
CA LEU A 226 17.38 -0.53 2.46
C LEU A 226 17.46 -0.23 0.96
N ALA A 227 18.06 -1.13 0.18
CA ALA A 227 18.11 -0.97 -1.28
C ALA A 227 16.71 -0.92 -1.90
N ILE A 228 15.79 -1.80 -1.48
CA ILE A 228 14.39 -1.78 -1.95
C ILE A 228 13.72 -0.44 -1.58
N ALA A 229 13.93 0.08 -0.36
CA ALA A 229 13.36 1.35 0.06
C ALA A 229 13.86 2.51 -0.80
N ILE A 230 15.17 2.56 -1.07
CA ILE A 230 15.77 3.59 -1.93
C ILE A 230 15.23 3.45 -3.37
N VAL A 231 15.15 2.25 -3.91
CA VAL A 231 14.66 2.04 -5.28
C VAL A 231 13.19 2.44 -5.40
N LEU A 232 12.33 2.07 -4.45
CA LEU A 232 10.91 2.48 -4.45
C LEU A 232 10.76 4.00 -4.37
N GLU A 233 11.59 4.67 -3.55
CA GLU A 233 11.59 6.13 -3.46
C GLU A 233 12.05 6.79 -4.76
N LEU A 234 13.10 6.28 -5.39
CA LEU A 234 13.57 6.77 -6.70
C LEU A 234 12.54 6.57 -7.80
N ILE A 235 11.86 5.42 -7.85
CA ILE A 235 10.76 5.16 -8.78
C ILE A 235 9.65 6.19 -8.59
N SER A 236 9.21 6.41 -7.34
CA SER A 236 8.17 7.38 -7.01
C SER A 236 8.61 8.80 -7.39
N LEU A 237 9.86 9.17 -7.10
CA LEU A 237 10.41 10.47 -7.46
C LEU A 237 10.39 10.69 -8.98
N CYS A 238 10.85 9.71 -9.77
CA CYS A 238 10.82 9.81 -11.24
C CYS A 238 9.38 9.94 -11.77
N SER A 239 8.42 9.20 -11.20
CA SER A 239 7.01 9.32 -11.54
C SER A 239 6.45 10.71 -11.21
N TYR A 240 6.87 11.31 -10.09
CA TYR A 240 6.46 12.67 -9.70
C TYR A 240 7.06 13.72 -10.63
N MET A 241 8.34 13.57 -11.02
CA MET A 241 8.98 14.47 -11.98
C MET A 241 8.24 14.51 -13.31
N GLU A 242 7.79 13.35 -13.79
CA GLU A 242 7.01 13.26 -15.01
C GLU A 242 5.62 13.87 -14.85
N ALA A 243 4.92 13.56 -13.76
CA ALA A 243 3.55 14.02 -13.54
C ALA A 243 3.46 15.53 -13.22
N ILE A 244 4.40 16.09 -12.46
CA ILE A 244 4.37 17.50 -12.04
C ILE A 244 5.03 18.42 -13.07
N PHE A 245 6.18 17.99 -13.60
CA PHE A 245 7.03 18.84 -14.43
C PHE A 245 7.07 18.42 -15.91
N SER A 246 6.33 17.35 -16.28
CA SER A 246 6.37 16.74 -17.61
C SER A 246 7.82 16.39 -18.04
N PHE A 247 8.65 16.02 -17.07
CA PHE A 247 10.07 15.71 -17.28
C PHE A 247 10.33 14.23 -17.00
N THR A 248 10.52 13.45 -18.06
CA THR A 248 10.81 12.03 -17.98
C THR A 248 12.29 11.80 -17.71
N VAL A 249 12.65 11.44 -16.48
CA VAL A 249 14.04 11.10 -16.09
C VAL A 249 14.40 9.69 -16.58
N ILE A 250 13.52 8.74 -16.34
CA ILE A 250 13.63 7.34 -16.72
C ILE A 250 12.29 6.92 -17.35
N PRO A 251 12.31 6.22 -18.49
CA PRO A 251 11.06 5.75 -19.12
C PRO A 251 10.19 4.92 -18.17
N MET A 252 8.87 5.13 -18.21
CA MET A 252 7.93 4.51 -17.29
C MET A 252 7.95 2.97 -17.32
N ASN A 253 8.20 2.37 -18.48
CA ASN A 253 8.36 0.92 -18.62
C ASN A 253 9.55 0.38 -17.81
N VAL A 254 10.66 1.08 -17.75
CA VAL A 254 11.84 0.71 -16.95
C VAL A 254 11.51 0.83 -15.46
N LEU A 255 10.86 1.93 -15.05
CA LEU A 255 10.39 2.11 -13.67
C LEU A 255 9.44 0.99 -13.25
N SER A 256 8.56 0.58 -14.16
CA SER A 256 7.61 -0.52 -13.94
C SER A 256 8.30 -1.87 -13.71
N LEU A 257 9.31 -2.18 -14.52
CA LEU A 257 10.09 -3.41 -14.34
C LEU A 257 10.84 -3.41 -13.00
N LEU A 258 11.42 -2.27 -12.61
CA LEU A 258 12.09 -2.13 -11.31
C LEU A 258 11.09 -2.28 -10.15
N ALA A 259 9.91 -1.68 -10.25
CA ALA A 259 8.88 -1.80 -9.22
C ALA A 259 8.37 -3.23 -9.07
N ILE A 260 8.15 -3.93 -10.19
CA ILE A 260 7.76 -5.35 -10.21
C ILE A 260 8.87 -6.21 -9.60
N ALA A 261 10.13 -5.94 -9.92
CA ALA A 261 11.27 -6.65 -9.32
C ALA A 261 11.34 -6.44 -7.79
N CYS A 262 11.10 -5.22 -7.31
CA CYS A 262 11.01 -4.93 -5.88
C CYS A 262 9.85 -5.71 -5.22
N ALA A 263 8.66 -5.71 -5.81
CA ALA A 263 7.51 -6.45 -5.30
C ALA A 263 7.77 -7.96 -5.28
N ALA A 264 8.38 -8.52 -6.33
CA ALA A 264 8.78 -9.92 -6.39
C ALA A 264 9.80 -10.26 -5.30
N ALA A 265 10.80 -9.40 -5.07
CA ALA A 265 11.80 -9.59 -4.03
C ALA A 265 11.18 -9.60 -2.62
N LEU A 266 10.18 -8.72 -2.36
CA LEU A 266 9.42 -8.70 -1.11
C LEU A 266 8.55 -9.96 -0.96
N ALA A 267 7.91 -10.41 -2.03
CA ALA A 267 7.09 -11.62 -2.03
C ALA A 267 7.92 -12.87 -1.72
N LEU A 268 9.10 -13.02 -2.36
CA LEU A 268 10.02 -14.12 -2.09
C LEU A 268 10.51 -14.11 -0.63
N GLU A 269 10.82 -12.94 -0.09
CA GLU A 269 11.20 -12.80 1.31
C GLU A 269 10.07 -13.17 2.26
N LEU A 270 8.83 -12.75 1.96
CA LEU A 270 7.65 -13.12 2.74
C LEU A 270 7.41 -14.64 2.70
N MET A 271 7.49 -15.26 1.52
CA MET A 271 7.35 -16.72 1.37
C MET A 271 8.41 -17.48 2.19
N GLY A 272 9.65 -17.00 2.17
CA GLY A 272 10.73 -17.56 2.98
C GLY A 272 10.44 -17.50 4.50
N LYS A 273 9.91 -16.34 4.98
CA LYS A 273 9.52 -16.17 6.39
C LYS A 273 8.35 -17.07 6.78
N LEU A 274 7.39 -17.28 5.88
CA LEU A 274 6.23 -18.14 6.11
C LEU A 274 6.56 -19.64 6.00
N GLY A 275 7.79 -19.99 5.62
CA GLY A 275 8.23 -21.38 5.43
C GLY A 275 7.55 -22.06 4.23
N ILE A 276 7.04 -21.28 3.29
CA ILE A 276 6.55 -21.79 2.01
C ILE A 276 7.78 -22.08 1.17
N LYS A 277 8.26 -23.32 1.21
CA LYS A 277 9.33 -23.78 0.32
C LYS A 277 8.80 -23.69 -1.10
N GLY A 278 9.35 -22.79 -1.89
CA GLY A 278 9.29 -22.91 -3.34
C GLY A 278 9.85 -24.30 -3.68
N ALA A 279 9.20 -25.01 -4.59
CA ALA A 279 9.72 -26.28 -5.07
C ALA A 279 11.20 -26.10 -5.38
N GLN A 280 12.06 -26.76 -4.62
CA GLN A 280 13.45 -26.94 -5.01
C GLN A 280 13.38 -27.77 -6.30
N ILE A 281 13.48 -27.07 -7.43
CA ILE A 281 13.70 -27.73 -8.73
C ILE A 281 15.10 -28.32 -8.62
N GLY A 282 15.15 -29.61 -8.32
CA GLY A 282 16.24 -30.51 -8.63
C GLY A 282 17.61 -30.17 -8.04
N GLU A 283 17.85 -30.54 -6.79
CA GLU A 283 19.08 -31.22 -6.43
C GLU A 283 18.66 -32.63 -6.02
N SER A 284 18.55 -33.50 -7.04
CA SER A 284 18.56 -34.93 -6.84
C SER A 284 19.96 -35.31 -6.44
N ASP A 285 20.07 -36.06 -5.34
CA ASP A 285 21.24 -36.78 -4.93
C ASP A 285 21.96 -37.44 -6.13
N ALA A 286 23.21 -37.04 -6.34
CA ALA A 286 24.19 -37.78 -7.11
C ALA A 286 25.42 -38.02 -6.23
#